data_09b3c34648390d54d77475bdc28c4069
#
_entry.id   09b3c34648390d54d77475bdc28c4069
#
_cell.length_a   1.000
_cell.length_b   1.000
_cell.length_c   1.000
_cell.angle_alpha   90.00
_cell.angle_beta   90.00
_cell.angle_gamma   90.00
#
_symmetry.space_group_name_H-M   'P 1'
#
loop_
_entity.id
_entity.type
_entity.pdbx_description
1 polymer ?
#
loop_
_entity_poly.entity_id
_entity_poly.type
_entity_poly.pdbx_seq_one_letter_code
_entity_poly.pdbx_strand_id
1 'polypeptide(L)'
;SLTVTFVVTLLIIAVPPGAAAPHRERWQWPTGGPVAVVEGFSPPAHDWLPGRRGVTLQYPAPSPVYACASGTVTVAGPIAGRGVISIRHEVGGRVVWSTYLPVTPSVAVVDHVQKGSIIGLVEGDSPTLHWGAKTGRRTYIDPIRMTLGRPRLLPWDDVLAR
;
A
#
# COMPACT_ATOMS: atom_id res chain seq x y z
N SER A 1 -15.65 12.14 -71.64
CA SER A 1 -16.16 11.36 -70.49
C SER A 1 -15.24 11.48 -69.29
N LEU A 2 -15.69 12.22 -68.27
CA LEU A 2 -14.99 12.35 -67.02
C LEU A 2 -15.36 11.19 -66.11
N THR A 3 -14.41 10.32 -65.81
CA THR A 3 -14.57 9.25 -64.81
C THR A 3 -14.22 9.80 -63.41
N VAL A 4 -15.24 10.00 -62.58
CA VAL A 4 -15.07 10.43 -61.17
C VAL A 4 -14.81 9.15 -60.36
N THR A 5 -13.57 9.00 -59.90
CA THR A 5 -13.19 7.90 -58.99
C THR A 5 -13.55 8.32 -57.56
N PHE A 6 -14.55 7.68 -56.99
CA PHE A 6 -14.88 7.84 -55.55
C PHE A 6 -13.88 7.01 -54.72
N VAL A 7 -13.00 7.71 -54.00
CA VAL A 7 -12.15 7.07 -52.98
C VAL A 7 -12.96 7.02 -51.67
N VAL A 8 -13.45 5.84 -51.34
CA VAL A 8 -14.04 5.60 -50.00
C VAL A 8 -12.94 5.39 -49.00
N THR A 9 -12.66 6.41 -48.24
CA THR A 9 -11.72 6.32 -47.10
C THR A 9 -12.45 5.62 -45.93
N LEU A 10 -12.13 4.36 -45.71
CA LEU A 10 -12.61 3.60 -44.55
C LEU A 10 -11.92 4.09 -43.28
N LEU A 11 -12.62 4.88 -42.49
CA LEU A 11 -12.15 5.32 -41.19
C LEU A 11 -12.25 4.17 -40.17
N ILE A 12 -11.17 3.46 -39.95
CA ILE A 12 -11.07 2.43 -38.88
C ILE A 12 -11.02 3.16 -37.54
N ILE A 13 -12.15 3.23 -36.85
CA ILE A 13 -12.18 3.70 -35.44
C ILE A 13 -11.59 2.57 -34.61
N ALA A 14 -10.34 2.74 -34.18
CA ALA A 14 -9.74 1.88 -33.19
C ALA A 14 -10.50 2.07 -31.85
N VAL A 15 -11.28 1.06 -31.47
CA VAL A 15 -11.88 0.98 -30.13
C VAL A 15 -10.72 0.78 -29.15
N PRO A 16 -10.50 1.68 -28.18
CA PRO A 16 -9.47 1.45 -27.18
C PRO A 16 -9.79 0.15 -26.43
N PRO A 17 -8.80 -0.69 -26.12
CA PRO A 17 -9.04 -1.87 -25.29
C PRO A 17 -9.68 -1.39 -24.00
N GLY A 18 -10.81 -1.99 -23.64
CA GLY A 18 -11.58 -1.63 -22.46
C GLY A 18 -10.65 -1.51 -21.26
N ALA A 19 -10.77 -0.41 -20.52
CA ALA A 19 -9.97 -0.20 -19.32
C ALA A 19 -10.13 -1.43 -18.42
N ALA A 20 -9.02 -2.15 -18.18
CA ALA A 20 -9.02 -3.27 -17.25
C ALA A 20 -9.55 -2.76 -15.90
N ALA A 21 -10.48 -3.52 -15.28
CA ALA A 21 -11.00 -3.18 -13.96
C ALA A 21 -9.83 -2.88 -13.04
N PRO A 22 -9.90 -1.82 -12.19
CA PRO A 22 -8.78 -1.41 -11.36
C PRO A 22 -8.33 -2.60 -10.52
N HIS A 23 -7.16 -3.13 -10.87
CA HIS A 23 -6.54 -4.23 -10.14
C HIS A 23 -6.26 -3.72 -8.74
N ARG A 24 -6.95 -4.28 -7.75
CA ARG A 24 -6.68 -3.95 -6.35
C ARG A 24 -5.33 -4.54 -6.00
N GLU A 25 -4.28 -3.72 -6.07
CA GLU A 25 -2.93 -4.13 -5.71
C GLU A 25 -2.93 -4.61 -4.26
N ARG A 26 -2.50 -5.87 -4.05
CA ARG A 26 -2.34 -6.42 -2.71
C ARG A 26 -1.09 -5.82 -2.09
N TRP A 27 -1.20 -5.37 -0.86
CA TRP A 27 -0.04 -4.87 -0.13
C TRP A 27 0.93 -6.01 0.19
N GLN A 28 2.20 -5.67 0.25
CA GLN A 28 3.23 -6.53 0.81
C GLN A 28 3.65 -6.03 2.20
N TRP A 29 4.31 -6.88 2.96
CA TRP A 29 4.93 -6.50 4.21
C TRP A 29 6.07 -5.51 3.97
N PRO A 30 6.21 -4.44 4.79
CA PRO A 30 7.29 -3.47 4.63
C PRO A 30 8.66 -4.03 5.00
N THR A 31 8.70 -5.20 5.55
CA THR A 31 9.87 -6.00 5.91
C THR A 31 10.32 -6.97 4.81
N GLY A 32 9.63 -6.97 3.67
CA GLY A 32 9.87 -7.90 2.56
C GLY A 32 9.16 -9.24 2.69
N GLY A 33 8.69 -9.59 3.87
CA GLY A 33 7.94 -10.79 4.18
C GLY A 33 7.38 -10.74 5.59
N PRO A 34 6.51 -11.70 5.99
CA PRO A 34 5.94 -11.74 7.32
C PRO A 34 7.01 -11.86 8.41
N VAL A 35 6.85 -11.08 9.47
CA VAL A 35 7.68 -11.13 10.68
C VAL A 35 6.78 -11.18 11.92
N ALA A 36 7.37 -11.41 13.09
CA ALA A 36 6.62 -11.42 14.34
C ALA A 36 5.97 -10.05 14.61
N VAL A 37 4.70 -10.06 14.96
CA VAL A 37 3.95 -8.90 15.39
C VAL A 37 4.07 -8.79 16.90
N VAL A 38 4.78 -7.76 17.37
CA VAL A 38 4.99 -7.51 18.80
C VAL A 38 3.74 -6.91 19.43
N GLU A 39 3.11 -5.96 18.68
CA GLU A 39 1.86 -5.33 19.09
C GLU A 39 0.91 -5.30 17.91
N GLY A 40 -0.27 -5.90 18.08
CA GLY A 40 -1.32 -5.94 17.07
C GLY A 40 -2.13 -4.65 16.97
N PHE A 41 -2.89 -4.54 15.90
CA PHE A 41 -3.82 -3.44 15.69
C PHE A 41 -4.96 -3.49 16.70
N SER A 42 -5.16 -2.39 17.42
CA SER A 42 -6.22 -2.24 18.41
C SER A 42 -6.62 -0.76 18.48
N PRO A 43 -7.41 -0.27 17.52
CA PRO A 43 -7.76 1.14 17.44
C PRO A 43 -8.62 1.53 18.65
N PRO A 44 -8.47 2.76 19.18
CA PRO A 44 -9.30 3.23 20.28
C PRO A 44 -10.75 3.41 19.82
N ALA A 45 -11.70 3.21 20.71
CA ALA A 45 -13.13 3.45 20.45
C ALA A 45 -13.40 4.95 20.17
N HIS A 46 -12.60 5.83 20.77
CA HIS A 46 -12.64 7.27 20.58
C HIS A 46 -11.22 7.81 20.37
N ASP A 47 -11.07 8.88 19.61
CA ASP A 47 -9.76 9.45 19.24
C ASP A 47 -8.87 9.86 20.42
N TRP A 48 -9.48 10.22 21.55
CA TRP A 48 -8.79 10.62 22.78
C TRP A 48 -8.42 9.46 23.70
N LEU A 49 -8.87 8.23 23.39
CA LEU A 49 -8.52 7.06 24.17
C LEU A 49 -7.20 6.45 23.70
N PRO A 50 -6.45 5.82 24.60
CA PRO A 50 -5.27 5.05 24.20
C PRO A 50 -5.67 3.88 23.31
N GLY A 51 -4.83 3.58 22.34
CA GLY A 51 -5.04 2.47 21.41
C GLY A 51 -3.90 2.37 20.41
N ARG A 52 -3.85 1.25 19.72
CA ARG A 52 -2.82 0.98 18.70
C ARG A 52 -3.40 1.20 17.30
N ARG A 53 -2.96 2.27 16.66
CA ARG A 53 -3.44 2.71 15.33
C ARG A 53 -2.70 2.05 14.17
N GLY A 54 -1.86 1.07 14.46
CA GLY A 54 -1.09 0.28 13.52
C GLY A 54 -0.59 -0.97 14.21
N VAL A 55 0.38 -1.63 13.59
CA VAL A 55 1.06 -2.80 14.14
C VAL A 55 2.53 -2.50 14.39
N THR A 56 3.09 -3.10 15.43
CA THR A 56 4.52 -3.04 15.71
C THR A 56 5.14 -4.38 15.34
N LEU A 57 6.10 -4.32 14.42
CA LEU A 57 6.78 -5.48 13.86
C LEU A 57 8.15 -5.64 14.51
N GLN A 58 8.54 -6.88 14.80
CA GLN A 58 9.91 -7.20 15.22
C GLN A 58 10.82 -7.12 14.00
N TYR A 59 11.47 -5.98 13.85
CA TYR A 59 12.31 -5.68 12.70
C TYR A 59 13.37 -4.67 13.09
N PRO A 60 14.57 -5.12 13.47
CA PRO A 60 15.57 -4.26 14.08
C PRO A 60 16.31 -3.39 13.07
N ALA A 61 16.75 -2.22 13.52
CA ALA A 61 17.66 -1.37 12.78
C ALA A 61 19.01 -2.09 12.53
N PRO A 62 19.67 -1.80 11.37
CA PRO A 62 19.31 -0.89 10.29
C PRO A 62 18.62 -1.58 9.08
N SER A 63 17.68 -2.43 9.31
CA SER A 63 17.01 -3.20 8.27
C SER A 63 16.29 -2.33 7.22
N PRO A 64 16.29 -2.72 5.94
CA PRO A 64 15.64 -1.95 4.87
C PRO A 64 14.11 -2.03 4.98
N VAL A 65 13.46 -0.88 4.73
CA VAL A 65 12.01 -0.76 4.73
C VAL A 65 11.53 -0.63 3.27
N TYR A 66 10.54 -1.43 2.91
CA TYR A 66 9.99 -1.49 1.56
C TYR A 66 8.60 -0.84 1.50
N ALA A 67 8.31 -0.18 0.39
CA ALA A 67 6.96 0.32 0.13
C ALA A 67 5.97 -0.85 0.04
N CYS A 68 4.91 -0.80 0.83
CA CYS A 68 3.90 -1.87 0.86
C CYS A 68 3.06 -1.95 -0.43
N ALA A 69 2.97 -0.86 -1.16
CA ALA A 69 2.29 -0.74 -2.45
C ALA A 69 2.83 0.46 -3.21
N SER A 70 2.50 0.56 -4.48
CA SER A 70 2.83 1.72 -5.31
C SER A 70 2.08 2.96 -4.83
N GLY A 71 2.73 4.11 -4.88
CA GLY A 71 2.13 5.36 -4.42
C GLY A 71 3.04 6.57 -4.49
N THR A 72 2.60 7.65 -3.87
CA THR A 72 3.30 8.92 -3.80
C THR A 72 3.67 9.23 -2.34
N VAL A 73 4.91 9.57 -2.10
CA VAL A 73 5.41 9.95 -0.77
C VAL A 73 4.80 11.29 -0.36
N THR A 74 4.14 11.34 0.78
CA THR A 74 3.50 12.54 1.34
C THR A 74 4.21 13.08 2.58
N VAL A 75 4.96 12.22 3.28
CA VAL A 75 5.82 12.58 4.42
C VAL A 75 7.12 11.81 4.30
N ALA A 76 8.25 12.49 4.48
CA ALA A 76 9.57 11.87 4.54
C ALA A 76 10.49 12.74 5.40
N GLY A 77 10.58 12.47 6.68
CA GLY A 77 11.41 13.23 7.61
C GLY A 77 11.00 13.08 9.07
N PRO A 78 11.68 13.80 9.96
CA PRO A 78 11.44 13.69 11.38
C PRO A 78 10.11 14.34 11.79
N ILE A 79 9.33 13.61 12.59
CA ILE A 79 8.17 14.13 13.32
C ILE A 79 8.36 13.75 14.79
N ALA A 80 8.37 14.73 15.67
CA ALA A 80 8.61 14.54 17.11
C ALA A 80 9.87 13.70 17.42
N GLY A 81 10.96 13.97 16.67
CA GLY A 81 12.26 13.32 16.87
C GLY A 81 12.39 11.92 16.27
N ARG A 82 11.40 11.44 15.52
CA ARG A 82 11.42 10.15 14.82
C ARG A 82 11.27 10.34 13.33
N GLY A 83 12.05 9.63 12.55
CA GLY A 83 11.88 9.59 11.09
C GLY A 83 10.59 8.89 10.72
N VAL A 84 9.77 9.56 9.92
CA VAL A 84 8.46 9.06 9.45
C VAL A 84 8.40 9.12 7.94
N ILE A 85 7.90 8.05 7.34
CA ILE A 85 7.50 8.03 5.93
C ILE A 85 6.01 7.76 5.88
N SER A 86 5.30 8.53 5.05
CA SER A 86 3.92 8.25 4.70
C SER A 86 3.77 8.25 3.18
N ILE A 87 3.03 7.27 2.68
CA ILE A 87 2.79 7.08 1.25
C ILE A 87 1.29 7.05 1.00
N ARG A 88 0.85 7.83 0.01
CA ARG A 88 -0.52 7.84 -0.48
C ARG A 88 -0.67 6.82 -1.60
N HIS A 89 -1.58 5.90 -1.43
CA HIS A 89 -1.93 4.85 -2.38
C HIS A 89 -3.35 5.03 -2.91
N GLU A 90 -3.59 4.51 -4.10
CA GLU A 90 -4.94 4.35 -4.62
C GLU A 90 -5.29 2.86 -4.65
N VAL A 91 -6.31 2.47 -3.91
CA VAL A 91 -6.73 1.08 -3.73
C VAL A 91 -8.20 0.95 -4.08
N GLY A 92 -8.49 0.40 -5.26
CA GLY A 92 -9.87 0.19 -5.72
C GLY A 92 -10.70 1.48 -5.76
N GLY A 93 -10.11 2.58 -6.24
CA GLY A 93 -10.77 3.90 -6.33
C GLY A 93 -10.83 4.67 -5.00
N ARG A 94 -10.20 4.17 -3.95
CA ARG A 94 -10.10 4.84 -2.64
C ARG A 94 -8.65 5.21 -2.34
N VAL A 95 -8.47 6.29 -1.59
CA VAL A 95 -7.16 6.70 -1.11
C VAL A 95 -6.90 6.07 0.25
N VAL A 96 -5.73 5.45 0.39
CA VAL A 96 -5.23 4.88 1.63
C VAL A 96 -3.81 5.36 1.84
N TRP A 97 -3.47 5.77 3.06
CA TRP A 97 -2.10 6.14 3.42
C TRP A 97 -1.47 5.05 4.27
N SER A 98 -0.26 4.63 3.90
CA SER A 98 0.60 3.83 4.78
C SER A 98 1.58 4.73 5.53
N THR A 99 1.97 4.31 6.73
CA THR A 99 2.91 5.05 7.58
C THR A 99 3.91 4.09 8.18
N TYR A 100 5.18 4.50 8.19
CA TYR A 100 6.31 3.71 8.67
C TYR A 100 7.15 4.55 9.61
N LEU A 101 7.44 4.03 10.80
CA LEU A 101 8.34 4.69 11.76
C LEU A 101 8.95 3.67 12.75
N PRO A 102 10.16 3.92 13.29
CA PRO A 102 11.07 5.00 12.93
C PRO A 102 11.90 4.61 11.70
N VAL A 103 11.95 5.45 10.70
CA VAL A 103 12.66 5.18 9.44
C VAL A 103 13.49 6.39 9.03
N THR A 104 14.77 6.16 8.72
CA THR A 104 15.58 7.16 8.03
C THR A 104 15.24 7.10 6.54
N PRO A 105 14.60 8.15 5.97
CA PRO A 105 14.13 8.11 4.59
C PRO A 105 15.28 8.11 3.57
N SER A 106 15.10 7.34 2.50
CA SER A 106 15.89 7.44 1.27
C SER A 106 15.08 8.01 0.10
N VAL A 107 13.86 8.43 0.36
CA VAL A 107 12.93 9.06 -0.60
C VAL A 107 12.52 10.43 -0.09
N ALA A 108 12.03 11.27 -0.99
CA ALA A 108 11.55 12.62 -0.68
C ALA A 108 10.04 12.74 -0.94
N VAL A 109 9.42 13.76 -0.32
CA VAL A 109 8.02 14.13 -0.60
C VAL A 109 7.83 14.35 -2.09
N VAL A 110 6.69 13.93 -2.62
CA VAL A 110 6.26 13.85 -4.03
C VAL A 110 6.93 12.78 -4.88
N ASP A 111 7.90 12.05 -4.37
CA ASP A 111 8.45 10.90 -5.09
C ASP A 111 7.39 9.84 -5.33
N HIS A 112 7.40 9.25 -6.53
CA HIS A 112 6.64 8.05 -6.83
C HIS A 112 7.46 6.82 -6.48
N VAL A 113 6.88 5.91 -5.72
CA VAL A 113 7.50 4.64 -5.35
C VAL A 113 6.69 3.48 -5.89
N GLN A 114 7.38 2.41 -6.23
CA GLN A 114 6.76 1.16 -6.62
C GLN A 114 6.68 0.22 -5.42
N LYS A 115 5.68 -0.66 -5.41
CA LYS A 115 5.59 -1.74 -4.44
C LYS A 115 6.91 -2.51 -4.38
N GLY A 116 7.44 -2.71 -3.18
CA GLY A 116 8.69 -3.40 -2.95
C GLY A 116 9.97 -2.56 -3.12
N SER A 117 9.86 -1.30 -3.51
CA SER A 117 11.02 -0.40 -3.52
C SER A 117 11.47 -0.08 -2.10
N ILE A 118 12.79 0.01 -1.90
CA ILE A 118 13.36 0.46 -0.62
C ILE A 118 13.05 1.94 -0.46
N ILE A 119 12.45 2.31 0.67
CA ILE A 119 12.09 3.70 1.00
C ILE A 119 12.93 4.29 2.11
N GLY A 120 13.69 3.47 2.83
CA GLY A 120 14.57 3.87 3.90
C GLY A 120 15.08 2.69 4.71
N LEU A 121 15.70 3.01 5.84
CA LEU A 121 16.20 2.04 6.82
C LEU A 121 15.53 2.28 8.16
N VAL A 122 15.31 1.23 8.94
CA VAL A 122 14.89 1.39 10.34
C VAL A 122 15.91 2.23 11.07
N GLU A 123 15.44 3.28 11.77
CA GLU A 123 16.26 4.34 12.32
C GLU A 123 16.96 3.93 13.63
N GLY A 124 18.20 4.42 13.79
CA GLY A 124 18.97 4.30 15.03
C GLY A 124 19.24 2.85 15.41
N ASP A 125 18.87 2.51 16.63
CA ASP A 125 18.98 1.18 17.24
C ASP A 125 17.60 0.57 17.56
N SER A 126 16.55 1.05 16.91
CA SER A 126 15.18 0.57 17.14
C SER A 126 15.09 -0.94 16.91
N PRO A 127 14.51 -1.72 17.83
CA PRO A 127 14.30 -3.14 17.63
C PRO A 127 13.06 -3.46 16.80
N THR A 128 12.25 -2.45 16.50
CA THR A 128 10.94 -2.61 15.90
C THR A 128 10.65 -1.58 14.82
N LEU A 129 9.73 -1.93 13.93
CA LEU A 129 9.14 -1.05 12.94
C LEU A 129 7.64 -0.96 13.19
N HIS A 130 7.13 0.26 13.38
CA HIS A 130 5.70 0.50 13.41
C HIS A 130 5.18 0.72 11.99
N TRP A 131 4.10 0.04 11.64
CA TRP A 131 3.43 0.10 10.35
C TRP A 131 1.95 0.37 10.52
N GLY A 132 1.48 1.45 9.94
CA GLY A 132 0.09 1.88 10.02
C GLY A 132 -0.55 2.06 8.66
N ALA A 133 -1.87 2.07 8.65
CA ALA A 133 -2.68 2.40 7.49
C ALA A 133 -3.90 3.22 7.91
N LYS A 134 -4.27 4.20 7.09
CA LYS A 134 -5.44 5.04 7.33
C LYS A 134 -6.15 5.40 6.03
N THR A 135 -7.46 5.57 6.12
CA THR A 135 -8.32 6.01 5.00
C THR A 135 -8.82 7.44 5.15
N GLY A 136 -8.45 8.10 6.24
CA GLY A 136 -8.83 9.47 6.55
C GLY A 136 -8.02 10.01 7.71
N ARG A 137 -8.36 11.21 8.18
CA ARG A 137 -7.62 11.87 9.26
C ARG A 137 -7.53 11.03 10.54
N ARG A 138 -8.62 10.34 10.88
CA ARG A 138 -8.77 9.59 12.13
C ARG A 138 -9.31 8.17 11.91
N THR A 139 -9.36 7.72 10.68
CA THR A 139 -9.85 6.40 10.33
C THR A 139 -8.68 5.48 10.03
N TYR A 140 -8.35 4.62 10.97
CA TYR A 140 -7.27 3.67 10.89
C TYR A 140 -7.79 2.29 10.52
N ILE A 141 -7.00 1.56 9.75
CA ILE A 141 -7.27 0.19 9.35
C ILE A 141 -6.07 -0.69 9.68
N ASP A 142 -6.32 -1.97 9.85
CA ASP A 142 -5.24 -2.94 10.06
C ASP A 142 -4.46 -3.15 8.75
N PRO A 143 -3.18 -2.75 8.68
CA PRO A 143 -2.39 -2.86 7.47
C PRO A 143 -2.16 -4.32 7.05
N ILE A 144 -2.15 -5.26 7.98
CA ILE A 144 -1.97 -6.69 7.69
C ILE A 144 -3.13 -7.20 6.82
N ARG A 145 -4.35 -6.73 7.07
CA ARG A 145 -5.51 -7.10 6.24
C ARG A 145 -5.38 -6.69 4.78
N MET A 146 -4.60 -5.65 4.51
CA MET A 146 -4.31 -5.20 3.14
C MET A 146 -3.39 -6.18 2.39
N THR A 147 -2.65 -7.02 3.11
CA THR A 147 -1.79 -8.06 2.54
C THR A 147 -2.55 -9.33 2.19
N LEU A 148 -3.73 -9.52 2.80
CA LEU A 148 -4.55 -10.69 2.57
C LEU A 148 -5.35 -10.53 1.28
N GLY A 149 -5.46 -11.62 0.51
CA GLY A 149 -6.38 -11.68 -0.62
C GLY A 149 -7.83 -11.68 -0.14
N ARG A 150 -8.76 -11.48 -1.06
CA ARG A 150 -10.17 -11.75 -0.77
C ARG A 150 -10.29 -13.22 -0.37
N PRO A 151 -10.95 -13.55 0.74
CA PRO A 151 -11.23 -14.93 1.06
C PRO A 151 -12.04 -15.52 -0.11
N ARG A 152 -11.52 -16.55 -0.74
CA ARG A 152 -12.22 -17.33 -1.72
C ARG A 152 -12.99 -18.38 -0.92
N LEU A 153 -14.31 -18.26 -0.92
CA LEU A 153 -15.15 -19.35 -0.42
C LEU A 153 -14.97 -20.51 -1.39
N LEU A 154 -14.35 -21.59 -0.91
CA LEU A 154 -14.31 -22.84 -1.65
C LEU A 154 -15.74 -23.40 -1.73
N PRO A 155 -16.15 -23.98 -2.86
CA PRO A 155 -17.39 -24.72 -2.92
C PRO A 155 -17.42 -25.78 -1.83
N TRP A 156 -18.58 -25.95 -1.20
CA TRP A 156 -18.75 -26.89 -0.09
C TRP A 156 -18.31 -28.33 -0.42
N ASP A 157 -18.41 -28.69 -1.68
CA ASP A 157 -18.12 -30.04 -2.19
C ASP A 157 -16.62 -30.38 -2.18
N ASP A 158 -15.74 -29.40 -2.19
CA ASP A 158 -14.28 -29.62 -2.16
C ASP A 158 -13.74 -29.97 -0.76
N VAL A 159 -14.52 -29.77 0.28
CA VAL A 159 -14.10 -30.00 1.67
C VAL A 159 -14.27 -31.49 2.07
N LEU A 160 -15.14 -32.22 1.40
CA LEU A 160 -15.44 -33.63 1.71
C LEU A 160 -14.67 -34.64 0.84
N ALA A 161 -13.84 -34.17 -0.11
CA ALA A 161 -13.10 -35.01 -1.05
C ALA A 161 -11.63 -35.32 -0.63
N ARG A 162 -11.29 -35.11 0.66
CA ARG A 162 -9.95 -35.42 1.19
C ARG A 162 -10.03 -36.32 2.42
#